data_4764d5968d9fb32d8c0da2b72a6a66f4
#
_entry.id   4764d5968d9fb32d8c0da2b72a6a66f4
#
_cell.length_a   1.000
_cell.length_b   1.000
_cell.length_c   1.000
_cell.angle_alpha   90.00
_cell.angle_beta   90.00
_cell.angle_gamma   90.00
#
_symmetry.space_group_name_H-M   'P 1'
#
loop_
_entity.id
_entity.type
_entity.pdbx_description
1 polymer ?
#
loop_
_entity_poly.entity_id
_entity_poly.type
_entity_poly.pdbx_seq_one_letter_code
_entity_poly.pdbx_strand_id
1 'polypeptide(L)'
;MKLKKYIGALVIASTVFLLAFTNSNTPKETVLIDGNQVTVGLNIGNKAPEIKLNDPNGKTIVLSDLKGKMVLIDFWAAWCGPCRRENPNIVATYENFKDSKFENGKGFTVYSVSLDKDPKKWQNAIMQDKLTWPNHVSDLQVWNTAPRADYRFSGIPFAVLIDGNGIIVGKGGSVRGPNLGMLLTNLVKK
;
A
#
# COMPACT_ATOMS: atom_id res chain seq x y z
N MET A 1 -24.59 -3.32 85.70
CA MET A 1 -23.48 -3.54 84.78
C MET A 1 -24.07 -4.01 83.39
N LYS A 2 -24.17 -3.13 82.44
CA LYS A 2 -24.92 -3.37 81.15
C LYS A 2 -23.97 -3.83 80.10
N LEU A 3 -24.16 -5.04 79.58
CA LEU A 3 -23.39 -5.64 78.47
C LEU A 3 -24.00 -5.18 77.14
N LYS A 4 -23.26 -4.42 76.36
CA LYS A 4 -23.64 -4.01 74.96
C LYS A 4 -23.27 -5.13 74.03
N LYS A 5 -24.27 -5.69 73.29
CA LYS A 5 -24.13 -6.60 72.18
C LYS A 5 -23.77 -5.80 70.96
N TYR A 6 -22.61 -6.08 70.32
CA TYR A 6 -22.27 -5.60 69.01
C TYR A 6 -22.72 -6.63 67.96
N ILE A 7 -23.70 -6.26 67.16
CA ILE A 7 -24.14 -7.02 66.01
C ILE A 7 -23.25 -6.58 64.86
N GLY A 8 -22.32 -7.45 64.44
CA GLY A 8 -21.51 -7.22 63.26
C GLY A 8 -22.32 -7.52 62.02
N ALA A 9 -22.55 -6.50 61.15
CA ALA A 9 -23.13 -6.67 59.86
C ALA A 9 -22.04 -7.12 58.88
N LEU A 10 -22.18 -8.33 58.36
CA LEU A 10 -21.33 -8.90 57.31
C LEU A 10 -21.77 -8.29 55.96
N VAL A 11 -21.01 -7.36 55.46
CA VAL A 11 -21.22 -6.82 54.12
C VAL A 11 -20.56 -7.77 53.13
N ILE A 12 -21.35 -8.57 52.41
CA ILE A 12 -20.90 -9.38 51.29
C ILE A 12 -20.78 -8.45 50.07
N ALA A 13 -19.57 -8.03 49.78
CA ALA A 13 -19.28 -7.33 48.53
C ALA A 13 -19.26 -8.34 47.37
N SER A 14 -20.36 -8.42 46.64
CA SER A 14 -20.43 -9.15 45.40
C SER A 14 -19.69 -8.34 44.29
N THR A 15 -18.45 -8.73 43.99
CA THR A 15 -17.71 -8.22 42.84
C THR A 15 -18.36 -8.77 41.57
N VAL A 16 -19.18 -7.94 40.93
CA VAL A 16 -19.66 -8.20 39.57
C VAL A 16 -18.47 -8.00 38.63
N PHE A 17 -17.91 -9.11 38.16
CA PHE A 17 -16.87 -9.11 37.12
C PHE A 17 -17.56 -8.80 35.79
N LEU A 18 -17.59 -7.53 35.39
CA LEU A 18 -18.02 -7.13 34.05
C LEU A 18 -16.97 -7.62 33.06
N LEU A 19 -17.24 -8.73 32.35
CA LEU A 19 -16.53 -9.10 31.14
C LEU A 19 -16.86 -8.07 30.05
N ALA A 20 -16.02 -7.06 29.95
CA ALA A 20 -16.03 -6.18 28.78
C ALA A 20 -15.61 -7.01 27.56
N PHE A 21 -16.59 -7.44 26.79
CA PHE A 21 -16.33 -7.88 25.42
C PHE A 21 -15.81 -6.68 24.64
N THR A 22 -14.49 -6.55 24.53
CA THR A 22 -13.86 -5.60 23.61
C THR A 22 -14.16 -6.08 22.20
N ASN A 23 -15.23 -5.53 21.63
CA ASN A 23 -15.52 -5.67 20.23
C ASN A 23 -14.38 -4.97 19.46
N SER A 24 -13.44 -5.75 18.92
CA SER A 24 -12.27 -5.25 18.20
C SER A 24 -12.64 -4.74 16.78
N ASN A 25 -13.67 -3.91 16.72
CA ASN A 25 -13.93 -3.06 15.57
C ASN A 25 -13.01 -1.82 15.67
N THR A 26 -11.73 -1.98 15.34
CA THR A 26 -10.92 -0.81 15.02
C THR A 26 -11.63 -0.05 13.91
N PRO A 27 -11.97 1.24 14.11
CA PRO A 27 -12.62 2.02 13.08
C PRO A 27 -11.72 2.01 11.83
N LYS A 28 -12.27 1.62 10.69
CA LYS A 28 -11.56 1.71 9.43
C LYS A 28 -11.29 3.19 9.16
N GLU A 29 -10.03 3.53 8.91
CA GLU A 29 -9.67 4.87 8.50
C GLU A 29 -10.45 5.22 7.24
N THR A 30 -11.08 6.41 7.23
CA THR A 30 -11.83 6.91 6.09
C THR A 30 -11.35 8.31 5.74
N VAL A 31 -11.35 8.63 4.45
CA VAL A 31 -10.94 9.92 3.91
C VAL A 31 -12.04 10.47 3.01
N LEU A 32 -12.11 11.80 2.85
CA LEU A 32 -13.02 12.44 1.90
C LEU A 32 -12.33 12.58 0.54
N ILE A 33 -12.98 12.08 -0.52
CA ILE A 33 -12.58 12.27 -1.91
C ILE A 33 -13.81 12.78 -2.66
N ASP A 34 -13.72 13.99 -3.22
CA ASP A 34 -14.80 14.66 -3.92
C ASP A 34 -16.12 14.68 -3.11
N GLY A 35 -16.02 14.93 -1.79
CA GLY A 35 -17.15 14.95 -0.87
C GLY A 35 -17.67 13.58 -0.42
N ASN A 36 -17.18 12.48 -0.98
CA ASN A 36 -17.57 11.13 -0.62
C ASN A 36 -16.59 10.52 0.40
N GLN A 37 -17.13 9.80 1.39
CA GLN A 37 -16.32 9.08 2.36
C GLN A 37 -15.79 7.77 1.76
N VAL A 38 -14.47 7.64 1.67
CA VAL A 38 -13.79 6.46 1.12
C VAL A 38 -12.94 5.79 2.20
N THR A 39 -13.07 4.48 2.32
CA THR A 39 -12.28 3.68 3.26
C THR A 39 -10.84 3.53 2.75
N VAL A 40 -9.84 3.75 3.61
CA VAL A 40 -8.45 3.36 3.35
C VAL A 40 -8.31 1.84 3.53
N GLY A 41 -7.71 1.16 2.56
CA GLY A 41 -7.57 -0.30 2.62
C GLY A 41 -7.12 -0.91 1.30
N LEU A 42 -7.27 -2.24 1.17
CA LEU A 42 -6.71 -3.01 0.05
C LEU A 42 -7.76 -3.63 -0.88
N ASN A 43 -9.03 -3.31 -0.70
CA ASN A 43 -10.04 -3.76 -1.65
C ASN A 43 -10.10 -2.82 -2.87
N ILE A 44 -10.52 -3.36 -4.01
CA ILE A 44 -10.85 -2.50 -5.16
C ILE A 44 -11.93 -1.51 -4.72
N GLY A 45 -11.75 -0.23 -5.09
CA GLY A 45 -12.60 0.87 -4.64
C GLY A 45 -12.15 1.53 -3.32
N ASN A 46 -11.21 0.96 -2.58
CA ASN A 46 -10.61 1.64 -1.42
C ASN A 46 -9.51 2.61 -1.86
N LYS A 47 -9.25 3.62 -1.06
CA LYS A 47 -8.03 4.41 -1.18
C LYS A 47 -6.85 3.57 -0.72
N ALA A 48 -5.78 3.51 -1.52
CA ALA A 48 -4.56 2.82 -1.15
C ALA A 48 -3.92 3.47 0.10
N PRO A 49 -3.34 2.67 1.01
CA PRO A 49 -2.54 3.20 2.11
C PRO A 49 -1.39 4.07 1.60
N GLU A 50 -1.06 5.12 2.35
CA GLU A 50 0.03 6.02 2.00
C GLU A 50 1.40 5.33 2.09
N ILE A 51 2.32 5.69 1.18
CA ILE A 51 3.71 5.26 1.23
C ILE A 51 4.59 6.50 1.15
N LYS A 52 5.51 6.60 2.11
CA LYS A 52 6.49 7.68 2.18
C LYS A 52 7.86 7.08 2.45
N LEU A 53 8.70 6.99 1.43
CA LEU A 53 10.03 6.40 1.48
C LEU A 53 11.03 7.24 0.69
N ASN A 54 12.32 6.95 0.84
CA ASN A 54 13.38 7.70 0.18
C ASN A 54 13.77 7.06 -1.16
N ASP A 55 14.10 7.90 -2.12
CA ASP A 55 14.73 7.50 -3.37
C ASP A 55 16.21 7.11 -3.19
N PRO A 56 16.91 6.64 -4.24
CA PRO A 56 18.33 6.30 -4.17
C PRO A 56 19.26 7.45 -3.77
N ASN A 57 18.81 8.69 -3.87
CA ASN A 57 19.56 9.90 -3.51
C ASN A 57 19.20 10.44 -2.12
N GLY A 58 18.31 9.74 -1.40
CA GLY A 58 17.85 10.14 -0.07
C GLY A 58 16.70 11.16 -0.06
N LYS A 59 16.15 11.53 -1.22
CA LYS A 59 14.99 12.40 -1.32
C LYS A 59 13.72 11.59 -1.01
N THR A 60 12.91 12.10 -0.10
CA THR A 60 11.61 11.49 0.20
C THR A 60 10.64 11.65 -0.98
N ILE A 61 10.02 10.55 -1.41
CA ILE A 61 8.92 10.51 -2.38
C ILE A 61 7.68 9.99 -1.66
N VAL A 62 6.58 10.72 -1.80
CA VAL A 62 5.28 10.39 -1.20
C VAL A 62 4.33 9.90 -2.28
N LEU A 63 3.62 8.80 -2.05
CA LEU A 63 2.71 8.23 -3.05
C LEU A 63 1.62 9.22 -3.46
N SER A 64 1.07 9.97 -2.50
CA SER A 64 0.04 10.97 -2.76
C SER A 64 0.49 12.17 -3.59
N ASP A 65 1.81 12.41 -3.73
CA ASP A 65 2.34 13.43 -4.65
C ASP A 65 2.12 13.08 -6.12
N LEU A 66 1.78 11.82 -6.41
CA LEU A 66 1.45 11.33 -7.75
C LEU A 66 -0.04 11.45 -8.09
N LYS A 67 -0.82 12.12 -7.24
CA LYS A 67 -2.25 12.40 -7.51
C LYS A 67 -2.43 12.97 -8.92
N GLY A 68 -3.48 12.52 -9.60
CA GLY A 68 -3.76 12.90 -10.99
C GLY A 68 -3.09 11.99 -12.03
N LYS A 69 -2.37 10.94 -11.60
CA LYS A 69 -1.81 9.91 -12.48
C LYS A 69 -2.38 8.53 -12.15
N MET A 70 -2.47 7.68 -13.17
CA MET A 70 -2.60 6.24 -12.95
C MET A 70 -1.25 5.72 -12.43
N VAL A 71 -1.22 5.00 -11.29
CA VAL A 71 0.05 4.57 -10.65
C VAL A 71 0.03 3.08 -10.39
N LEU A 72 1.05 2.37 -10.90
CA LEU A 72 1.35 1.00 -10.46
C LEU A 72 2.27 1.07 -9.25
N ILE A 73 1.80 0.64 -8.10
CA ILE A 73 2.62 0.41 -6.91
C ILE A 73 3.19 -1.00 -7.06
N ASP A 74 4.50 -1.11 -7.27
CA ASP A 74 5.19 -2.38 -7.53
C ASP A 74 6.20 -2.70 -6.43
N PHE A 75 6.00 -3.82 -5.74
CA PHE A 75 6.90 -4.33 -4.70
C PHE A 75 7.81 -5.40 -5.30
N TRP A 76 9.10 -5.11 -5.33
CA TRP A 76 10.11 -5.92 -6.00
C TRP A 76 11.45 -5.92 -5.26
N ALA A 77 12.48 -6.57 -5.82
CA ALA A 77 13.85 -6.44 -5.37
C ALA A 77 14.85 -6.88 -6.46
N ALA A 78 16.08 -6.40 -6.38
CA ALA A 78 17.17 -6.80 -7.29
C ALA A 78 17.47 -8.31 -7.23
N TRP A 79 17.30 -8.93 -6.07
CA TRP A 79 17.49 -10.36 -5.86
C TRP A 79 16.27 -11.21 -6.23
N CYS A 80 15.13 -10.60 -6.55
CA CYS A 80 13.90 -11.30 -6.89
C CYS A 80 13.88 -11.70 -8.38
N GLY A 81 14.27 -12.92 -8.69
CA GLY A 81 14.31 -13.41 -10.07
C GLY A 81 12.97 -13.28 -10.82
N PRO A 82 11.81 -13.68 -10.25
CA PRO A 82 10.52 -13.45 -10.89
C PRO A 82 10.20 -11.98 -11.14
N CYS A 83 10.56 -11.06 -10.23
CA CYS A 83 10.37 -9.61 -10.39
C CYS A 83 11.18 -9.10 -11.59
N ARG A 84 12.46 -9.51 -11.69
CA ARG A 84 13.36 -9.13 -12.79
C ARG A 84 12.86 -9.61 -14.16
N ARG A 85 12.19 -10.78 -14.20
CA ARG A 85 11.56 -11.27 -15.44
C ARG A 85 10.30 -10.49 -15.81
N GLU A 86 9.61 -9.90 -14.85
CA GLU A 86 8.44 -9.06 -15.07
C GLU A 86 8.81 -7.63 -15.52
N ASN A 87 9.95 -7.10 -15.09
CA ASN A 87 10.37 -5.73 -15.37
C ASN A 87 10.29 -5.30 -16.84
N PRO A 88 10.70 -6.11 -17.84
CA PRO A 88 10.54 -5.75 -19.25
C PRO A 88 9.09 -5.47 -19.65
N ASN A 89 8.13 -6.21 -19.11
CA ASN A 89 6.71 -5.99 -19.35
C ASN A 89 6.23 -4.66 -18.71
N ILE A 90 6.68 -4.36 -17.48
CA ILE A 90 6.38 -3.08 -16.83
C ILE A 90 6.97 -1.92 -17.62
N VAL A 91 8.21 -2.03 -18.11
CA VAL A 91 8.87 -1.01 -18.97
C VAL A 91 8.06 -0.77 -20.23
N ALA A 92 7.70 -1.83 -20.97
CA ALA A 92 6.91 -1.70 -22.19
C ALA A 92 5.54 -1.04 -21.89
N THR A 93 4.89 -1.42 -20.80
CA THR A 93 3.63 -0.83 -20.39
C THR A 93 3.79 0.64 -20.00
N TYR A 94 4.84 0.99 -19.26
CA TYR A 94 5.14 2.38 -18.92
C TYR A 94 5.31 3.24 -20.16
N GLU A 95 6.13 2.82 -21.11
CA GLU A 95 6.37 3.57 -22.36
C GLU A 95 5.09 3.77 -23.18
N ASN A 96 4.21 2.76 -23.22
CA ASN A 96 2.96 2.83 -23.96
C ASN A 96 1.90 3.74 -23.31
N PHE A 97 1.88 3.86 -21.99
CA PHE A 97 0.78 4.54 -21.29
C PHE A 97 1.19 5.81 -20.53
N LYS A 98 2.48 6.15 -20.44
CA LYS A 98 2.99 7.29 -19.64
C LYS A 98 2.31 8.63 -19.96
N ASP A 99 1.84 8.82 -21.19
CA ASP A 99 1.20 10.05 -21.67
C ASP A 99 -0.31 9.89 -21.90
N SER A 100 -0.88 8.72 -21.63
CA SER A 100 -2.30 8.42 -21.86
C SER A 100 -3.20 9.24 -20.92
N LYS A 101 -4.43 9.50 -21.37
CA LYS A 101 -5.47 10.13 -20.53
C LYS A 101 -6.39 9.05 -19.97
N PHE A 102 -6.72 9.17 -18.71
CA PHE A 102 -7.64 8.29 -17.98
C PHE A 102 -8.79 9.12 -17.44
N GLU A 103 -9.90 8.48 -17.01
CA GLU A 103 -11.06 9.22 -16.47
C GLU A 103 -10.68 10.15 -15.30
N ASN A 104 -9.86 9.65 -14.37
CA ASN A 104 -9.47 10.36 -13.15
C ASN A 104 -8.00 10.79 -13.15
N GLY A 105 -7.35 10.90 -14.33
CA GLY A 105 -5.94 11.28 -14.36
C GLY A 105 -5.34 11.40 -15.74
N LYS A 106 -4.14 11.97 -15.79
CA LYS A 106 -3.34 12.10 -17.01
C LYS A 106 -1.94 11.53 -16.77
N GLY A 107 -1.57 10.55 -17.59
CA GLY A 107 -0.31 9.84 -17.52
C GLY A 107 -0.37 8.61 -16.61
N PHE A 108 0.48 7.65 -16.93
CA PHE A 108 0.74 6.45 -16.14
C PHE A 108 2.17 6.52 -15.58
N THR A 109 2.37 6.08 -14.35
CA THR A 109 3.71 5.93 -13.78
C THR A 109 3.78 4.72 -12.88
N VAL A 110 5.01 4.36 -12.48
CA VAL A 110 5.26 3.30 -11.51
C VAL A 110 5.84 3.90 -10.25
N TYR A 111 5.39 3.46 -9.10
CA TYR A 111 5.95 3.72 -7.78
C TYR A 111 6.58 2.41 -7.30
N SER A 112 7.89 2.26 -7.55
CA SER A 112 8.63 1.02 -7.30
C SER A 112 9.19 0.98 -5.88
N VAL A 113 8.63 0.11 -5.04
CA VAL A 113 9.07 -0.12 -3.65
C VAL A 113 10.02 -1.30 -3.63
N SER A 114 11.31 -1.03 -3.40
CA SER A 114 12.32 -2.08 -3.34
C SER A 114 12.46 -2.66 -1.93
N LEU A 115 12.52 -4.00 -1.87
CA LEU A 115 12.85 -4.78 -0.69
C LEU A 115 14.35 -5.14 -0.63
N ASP A 116 15.21 -4.32 -1.22
CA ASP A 116 16.65 -4.55 -1.15
C ASP A 116 17.23 -4.07 0.20
N LYS A 117 18.35 -4.69 0.62
CA LYS A 117 19.15 -4.22 1.75
C LYS A 117 20.37 -3.41 1.27
N ASP A 118 20.83 -3.72 0.07
CA ASP A 118 22.05 -3.12 -0.52
C ASP A 118 21.66 -2.06 -1.55
N PRO A 119 21.92 -0.77 -1.27
CA PRO A 119 21.53 0.30 -2.18
C PRO A 119 22.24 0.24 -3.54
N LYS A 120 23.48 -0.29 -3.58
CA LYS A 120 24.23 -0.42 -4.84
C LYS A 120 23.63 -1.50 -5.74
N LYS A 121 23.26 -2.66 -5.17
CA LYS A 121 22.59 -3.72 -5.92
C LYS A 121 21.25 -3.26 -6.45
N TRP A 122 20.48 -2.55 -5.65
CA TRP A 122 19.21 -1.95 -6.05
C TRP A 122 19.36 -0.97 -7.22
N GLN A 123 20.27 0.04 -7.10
CA GLN A 123 20.55 1.00 -8.16
C GLN A 123 21.03 0.33 -9.45
N ASN A 124 21.93 -0.66 -9.33
CA ASN A 124 22.40 -1.43 -10.49
C ASN A 124 21.26 -2.18 -11.19
N ALA A 125 20.32 -2.75 -10.42
CA ALA A 125 19.16 -3.44 -11.00
C ALA A 125 18.22 -2.47 -11.73
N ILE A 126 17.97 -1.27 -11.19
CA ILE A 126 17.21 -0.21 -11.87
C ILE A 126 17.83 0.09 -13.25
N MET A 127 19.15 0.27 -13.30
CA MET A 127 19.87 0.56 -14.55
C MET A 127 19.83 -0.62 -15.53
N GLN A 128 20.14 -1.83 -15.06
CA GLN A 128 20.17 -3.04 -15.88
C GLN A 128 18.82 -3.35 -16.52
N ASP A 129 17.74 -3.21 -15.76
CA ASP A 129 16.37 -3.48 -16.23
C ASP A 129 15.74 -2.29 -16.95
N LYS A 130 16.47 -1.17 -17.08
CA LYS A 130 16.02 0.06 -17.76
C LYS A 130 14.71 0.60 -17.18
N LEU A 131 14.60 0.63 -15.86
CA LEU A 131 13.42 1.15 -15.16
C LEU A 131 13.48 2.69 -15.17
N THR A 132 12.89 3.31 -16.20
CA THR A 132 13.10 4.73 -16.56
C THR A 132 12.21 5.72 -15.80
N TRP A 133 11.20 5.26 -15.07
CA TRP A 133 10.36 6.12 -14.23
C TRP A 133 11.11 6.64 -12.99
N PRO A 134 10.73 7.81 -12.44
CA PRO A 134 11.53 8.46 -11.40
C PRO A 134 11.22 7.99 -9.95
N ASN A 135 10.12 7.23 -9.75
CA ASN A 135 9.61 7.00 -8.41
C ASN A 135 10.10 5.64 -7.86
N HIS A 136 11.40 5.51 -7.68
CA HIS A 136 12.04 4.36 -7.03
C HIS A 136 12.27 4.67 -5.57
N VAL A 137 11.77 3.84 -4.65
CA VAL A 137 11.89 4.07 -3.21
C VAL A 137 12.24 2.80 -2.45
N SER A 138 12.92 2.98 -1.31
CA SER A 138 13.24 1.89 -0.38
C SER A 138 13.58 2.45 1.00
N ASP A 139 13.30 1.68 2.07
CA ASP A 139 13.83 1.87 3.41
C ASP A 139 15.00 0.91 3.71
N LEU A 140 15.38 0.07 2.75
CA LEU A 140 16.43 -0.93 2.85
C LEU A 140 16.22 -1.97 3.97
N GLN A 141 14.97 -2.17 4.39
CA GLN A 141 14.59 -3.05 5.51
C GLN A 141 14.13 -4.45 5.06
N VAL A 142 14.26 -4.78 3.79
CA VAL A 142 13.86 -6.08 3.22
C VAL A 142 12.39 -6.39 3.57
N TRP A 143 12.15 -7.50 4.27
CA TRP A 143 10.79 -7.89 4.69
C TRP A 143 10.25 -7.09 5.88
N ASN A 144 11.07 -6.26 6.55
CA ASN A 144 10.64 -5.36 7.62
C ASN A 144 10.28 -3.97 7.10
N THR A 145 10.17 -3.80 5.77
CA THR A 145 9.75 -2.54 5.15
C THR A 145 8.39 -2.08 5.68
N ALA A 146 8.28 -0.79 5.99
CA ALA A 146 7.08 -0.22 6.59
C ALA A 146 5.79 -0.49 5.78
N PRO A 147 5.77 -0.36 4.43
CA PRO A 147 4.57 -0.60 3.64
C PRO A 147 4.05 -2.05 3.68
N ARG A 148 4.87 -3.03 4.10
CA ARG A 148 4.43 -4.43 4.17
C ARG A 148 3.27 -4.64 5.14
N ALA A 149 3.25 -3.92 6.26
CA ALA A 149 2.18 -4.02 7.25
C ALA A 149 0.84 -3.55 6.67
N ASP A 150 0.88 -2.46 5.92
CA ASP A 150 -0.31 -1.84 5.33
C ASP A 150 -0.81 -2.60 4.10
N TYR A 151 0.10 -3.03 3.22
CA TYR A 151 -0.22 -3.74 1.98
C TYR A 151 -0.34 -5.27 2.14
N ARG A 152 0.01 -5.83 3.30
CA ARG A 152 -0.21 -7.23 3.74
C ARG A 152 0.23 -8.28 2.71
N PHE A 153 1.31 -8.02 1.98
CA PHE A 153 1.85 -9.00 1.05
C PHE A 153 2.78 -9.98 1.78
N SER A 154 2.77 -11.25 1.37
CA SER A 154 3.60 -12.33 1.91
C SER A 154 4.73 -12.75 0.96
N GLY A 155 4.74 -12.22 -0.25
CA GLY A 155 5.73 -12.52 -1.29
C GLY A 155 5.82 -11.41 -2.32
N ILE A 156 6.92 -11.40 -3.07
CA ILE A 156 7.13 -10.55 -4.24
C ILE A 156 7.41 -11.41 -5.48
N PRO A 157 7.02 -10.93 -6.66
CA PRO A 157 6.46 -9.62 -6.97
C PRO A 157 5.00 -9.48 -6.52
N PHE A 158 4.66 -8.32 -5.97
CA PHE A 158 3.30 -7.93 -5.63
C PHE A 158 3.02 -6.53 -6.16
N ALA A 159 1.82 -6.30 -6.69
CA ALA A 159 1.49 -4.99 -7.26
C ALA A 159 0.04 -4.60 -7.02
N VAL A 160 -0.20 -3.27 -6.99
CA VAL A 160 -1.50 -2.62 -6.87
C VAL A 160 -1.56 -1.47 -7.87
N LEU A 161 -2.64 -1.39 -8.65
CA LEU A 161 -2.89 -0.26 -9.56
C LEU A 161 -3.90 0.68 -8.93
N ILE A 162 -3.56 1.97 -8.87
CA ILE A 162 -4.44 3.03 -8.38
C ILE A 162 -4.71 4.05 -9.47
N ASP A 163 -5.90 4.65 -9.43
CA ASP A 163 -6.29 5.76 -10.31
C ASP A 163 -5.75 7.11 -9.83
N GLY A 164 -6.06 8.20 -10.55
CA GLY A 164 -5.61 9.54 -10.23
C GLY A 164 -6.10 10.09 -8.87
N ASN A 165 -7.10 9.48 -8.27
CA ASN A 165 -7.58 9.81 -6.92
C ASN A 165 -6.93 8.94 -5.82
N GLY A 166 -6.08 7.99 -6.22
CA GLY A 166 -5.45 7.02 -5.32
C GLY A 166 -6.36 5.84 -4.98
N ILE A 167 -7.42 5.61 -5.76
CA ILE A 167 -8.35 4.50 -5.58
C ILE A 167 -7.81 3.24 -6.26
N ILE A 168 -7.84 2.12 -5.56
CA ILE A 168 -7.39 0.83 -6.09
C ILE A 168 -8.37 0.36 -7.18
N VAL A 169 -7.84 0.17 -8.39
CA VAL A 169 -8.59 -0.33 -9.56
C VAL A 169 -8.13 -1.72 -9.99
N GLY A 170 -7.03 -2.22 -9.44
CA GLY A 170 -6.53 -3.58 -9.71
C GLY A 170 -5.44 -3.99 -8.72
N LYS A 171 -5.26 -5.31 -8.51
CA LYS A 171 -4.20 -5.84 -7.64
C LYS A 171 -3.79 -7.27 -8.00
N GLY A 172 -2.57 -7.66 -7.60
CA GLY A 172 -2.06 -9.01 -7.79
C GLY A 172 -1.96 -9.40 -9.27
N GLY A 173 -2.46 -10.57 -9.64
CA GLY A 173 -2.37 -11.10 -11.01
C GLY A 173 -3.07 -10.25 -12.08
N SER A 174 -4.09 -9.46 -11.72
CA SER A 174 -4.81 -8.60 -12.67
C SER A 174 -3.98 -7.39 -13.15
N VAL A 175 -2.89 -7.07 -12.47
CA VAL A 175 -2.01 -5.94 -12.78
C VAL A 175 -0.58 -6.40 -13.08
N ARG A 176 -0.42 -7.60 -13.64
CA ARG A 176 0.86 -8.20 -13.98
C ARG A 176 0.80 -8.90 -15.34
N GLY A 177 1.98 -9.07 -15.94
CA GLY A 177 2.07 -9.64 -17.28
C GLY A 177 1.22 -8.85 -18.29
N PRO A 178 0.65 -9.51 -19.29
CA PRO A 178 -0.22 -8.87 -20.26
C PRO A 178 -1.46 -8.21 -19.66
N ASN A 179 -1.92 -8.68 -18.49
CA ASN A 179 -3.13 -8.18 -17.85
C ASN A 179 -3.04 -6.70 -17.47
N LEU A 180 -1.83 -6.22 -17.09
CA LEU A 180 -1.62 -4.81 -16.77
C LEU A 180 -1.94 -3.93 -18.00
N GLY A 181 -1.37 -4.25 -19.16
CA GLY A 181 -1.63 -3.51 -20.39
C GLY A 181 -3.10 -3.56 -20.82
N MET A 182 -3.74 -4.73 -20.72
CA MET A 182 -5.17 -4.88 -21.03
C MET A 182 -6.05 -4.03 -20.09
N LEU A 183 -5.77 -4.06 -18.79
CA LEU A 183 -6.50 -3.25 -17.81
C LEU A 183 -6.36 -1.75 -18.09
N LEU A 184 -5.13 -1.28 -18.32
CA LEU A 184 -4.88 0.12 -18.65
C LEU A 184 -5.59 0.54 -19.95
N THR A 185 -5.58 -0.30 -20.99
CA THR A 185 -6.31 -0.04 -22.24
C THR A 185 -7.80 0.19 -22.00
N ASN A 186 -8.42 -0.59 -21.11
CA ASN A 186 -9.82 -0.44 -20.77
C ASN A 186 -10.13 0.82 -19.94
N LEU A 187 -9.11 1.37 -19.26
CA LEU A 187 -9.23 2.57 -18.41
C LEU A 187 -8.83 3.86 -19.15
N VAL A 188 -8.23 3.77 -20.35
CA VAL A 188 -7.92 4.94 -21.17
C VAL A 188 -9.22 5.63 -21.59
N LYS A 189 -9.25 6.95 -21.38
CA LYS A 189 -10.38 7.79 -21.83
C LYS A 189 -10.46 7.79 -23.36
N LYS A 190 -11.62 7.40 -23.86
CA LYS A 190 -11.94 7.42 -25.29
C LYS A 190 -12.20 8.84 -25.79
#